data_6f521e5df88e20fc78f76f4d10517b85
#
_entry.id   6f521e5df88e20fc78f76f4d10517b85
#
_cell.length_a   1.000
_cell.length_b   1.000
_cell.length_c   1.000
_cell.angle_alpha   90.00
_cell.angle_beta   90.00
_cell.angle_gamma   90.00
#
_symmetry.space_group_name_H-M   'P 1'
#
loop_
_entity.id
_entity.type
_entity.pdbx_description
1 polymer ?
#
loop_
_entity_poly.entity_id
_entity_poly.type
_entity_poly.pdbx_seq_one_letter_code
_entity_poly.pdbx_strand_id
1 'polypeptide(L)'
;MISTTETIQLLKNSLPVQGRILAIDWGTKCVGLAMSDETRLVASPLSTYLRQNVQKDLTYLSKQIQEWQICSVIFGLPIHMSGDMSGLALQVVGFSKKLEPIIYPIPIYFYDERWTTQAVERQMIAADLSRKRRAQIVDKLAACYLLQGILDAL
;
A
#
# COMPACT_ATOMS: atom_id res chain seq x y z
N MET A 1 15.88 0.04 9.19
CA MET A 1 14.72 -0.11 8.27
C MET A 1 15.19 -0.85 7.02
N ILE A 2 14.36 -1.78 6.54
CA ILE A 2 14.69 -2.56 5.34
C ILE A 2 14.57 -1.65 4.10
N SER A 3 15.55 -1.71 3.21
CA SER A 3 15.53 -0.92 1.97
C SER A 3 14.48 -1.44 1.00
N THR A 4 14.09 -0.61 0.04
CA THR A 4 13.15 -0.98 -1.03
C THR A 4 13.62 -2.23 -1.80
N THR A 5 14.92 -2.31 -2.10
CA THR A 5 15.53 -3.45 -2.78
C THR A 5 15.42 -4.73 -1.95
N GLU A 6 15.66 -4.65 -0.66
CA GLU A 6 15.52 -5.78 0.26
C GLU A 6 14.07 -6.24 0.35
N THR A 7 13.11 -5.31 0.40
CA THR A 7 11.68 -5.65 0.40
C THR A 7 11.31 -6.42 -0.87
N ILE A 8 11.73 -5.97 -2.04
CA ILE A 8 11.49 -6.66 -3.30
C ILE A 8 12.10 -8.06 -3.29
N GLN A 9 13.32 -8.20 -2.78
CA GLN A 9 13.98 -9.51 -2.71
C GLN A 9 13.26 -10.47 -1.76
N LEU A 10 12.82 -9.98 -0.61
CA LEU A 10 12.03 -10.77 0.34
C LEU A 10 10.70 -11.23 -0.28
N LEU A 11 10.02 -10.34 -1.00
CA LEU A 11 8.81 -10.67 -1.72
C LEU A 11 9.06 -11.78 -2.76
N LYS A 12 10.08 -11.63 -3.60
CA LYS A 12 10.42 -12.65 -4.61
C LYS A 12 10.62 -14.03 -3.99
N ASN A 13 11.25 -14.07 -2.82
CA ASN A 13 11.57 -15.33 -2.15
C ASN A 13 10.40 -15.97 -1.43
N SER A 14 9.39 -15.17 -1.05
CA SER A 14 8.29 -15.62 -0.19
C SER A 14 6.96 -15.80 -0.92
N LEU A 15 6.80 -15.21 -2.12
CA LEU A 15 5.55 -15.28 -2.85
C LEU A 15 5.28 -16.69 -3.39
N PRO A 16 4.03 -17.18 -3.25
CA PRO A 16 3.63 -18.43 -3.90
C PRO A 16 3.62 -18.26 -5.43
N VAL A 17 3.47 -19.35 -6.15
CA VAL A 17 3.43 -19.33 -7.63
C VAL A 17 2.33 -18.40 -8.14
N GLN A 18 1.15 -18.43 -7.52
CA GLN A 18 0.05 -17.53 -7.81
C GLN A 18 -0.50 -16.94 -6.53
N GLY A 19 -1.11 -15.77 -6.64
CA GLY A 19 -1.77 -15.11 -5.52
C GLY A 19 -1.69 -13.59 -5.63
N ARG A 20 -2.66 -12.93 -5.05
CA ARG A 20 -2.80 -11.47 -5.10
C ARG A 20 -2.03 -10.81 -3.98
N ILE A 21 -1.42 -9.68 -4.29
CA ILE A 21 -0.79 -8.78 -3.32
C ILE A 21 -1.75 -7.62 -3.06
N LEU A 22 -1.93 -7.27 -1.79
CA LEU A 22 -2.66 -6.09 -1.37
C LEU A 22 -1.69 -4.99 -0.97
N ALA A 23 -1.82 -3.82 -1.57
CA ALA A 23 -1.10 -2.62 -1.16
C ALA A 23 -2.02 -1.69 -0.37
N ILE A 24 -1.51 -1.14 0.70
CA ILE A 24 -2.23 -0.26 1.62
C ILE A 24 -1.49 1.07 1.71
N ASP A 25 -2.15 2.14 1.27
CA ASP A 25 -1.69 3.51 1.45
C ASP A 25 -2.45 4.15 2.62
N TRP A 26 -1.75 4.32 3.74
CA TRP A 26 -2.35 4.76 4.99
C TRP A 26 -2.33 6.28 5.10
N GLY A 27 -3.51 6.89 5.01
CA GLY A 27 -3.70 8.32 5.22
C GLY A 27 -4.20 8.66 6.62
N THR A 28 -4.28 9.95 6.93
CA THR A 28 -4.79 10.44 8.21
C THR A 28 -6.29 10.15 8.39
N LYS A 29 -7.06 10.24 7.32
CA LYS A 29 -8.52 10.03 7.33
C LYS A 29 -8.95 8.82 6.53
N CYS A 30 -8.27 8.54 5.43
CA CYS A 30 -8.63 7.49 4.48
C CYS A 30 -7.47 6.53 4.28
N VAL A 31 -7.82 5.29 3.98
CA VAL A 31 -6.87 4.25 3.59
C VAL A 31 -7.17 3.83 2.16
N GLY A 32 -6.21 4.03 1.27
CA GLY A 32 -6.31 3.56 -0.11
C GLY A 32 -5.86 2.11 -0.22
N LEU A 33 -6.66 1.29 -0.91
CA LEU A 33 -6.35 -0.10 -1.14
C LEU A 33 -6.24 -0.38 -2.64
N ALA A 34 -5.21 -1.10 -3.01
CA ALA A 34 -5.04 -1.63 -4.36
C ALA A 34 -4.64 -3.10 -4.28
N MET A 35 -5.01 -3.87 -5.29
CA MET A 35 -4.61 -5.28 -5.32
C MET A 35 -4.13 -5.67 -6.71
N SER A 36 -3.26 -6.66 -6.75
CA SER A 36 -2.82 -7.26 -8.01
C SER A 36 -3.80 -8.34 -8.47
N ASP A 37 -3.71 -8.70 -9.74
CA ASP A 37 -4.24 -9.96 -10.23
C ASP A 37 -3.43 -11.15 -9.66
N GLU A 38 -3.90 -12.36 -9.89
CA GLU A 38 -3.24 -13.58 -9.41
C GLU A 38 -1.86 -13.79 -10.01
N THR A 39 -1.64 -13.32 -11.24
CA THR A 39 -0.35 -13.42 -11.93
C THR A 39 0.61 -12.29 -11.55
N ARG A 40 0.14 -11.30 -10.79
CA ARG A 40 0.93 -10.16 -10.31
C ARG A 40 1.53 -9.30 -11.42
N LEU A 41 0.78 -9.10 -12.49
CA LEU A 41 1.18 -8.24 -13.60
C LEU A 41 0.58 -6.85 -13.51
N VAL A 42 -0.67 -6.73 -13.07
CA VAL A 42 -1.42 -5.48 -13.07
C VAL A 42 -1.95 -5.15 -11.68
N ALA A 43 -1.75 -3.91 -11.25
CA ALA A 43 -2.38 -3.37 -10.04
C ALA A 43 -3.68 -2.67 -10.40
N SER A 44 -4.72 -2.88 -9.60
CA SER A 44 -6.02 -2.21 -9.74
C SER A 44 -6.45 -1.60 -8.41
N PRO A 45 -7.09 -0.42 -8.43
CA PRO A 45 -7.66 0.15 -7.20
C PRO A 45 -8.76 -0.77 -6.69
N LEU A 46 -8.74 -1.06 -5.39
CA LEU A 46 -9.76 -1.88 -4.74
C LEU A 46 -10.83 -1.02 -4.07
N SER A 47 -10.42 -0.15 -3.16
CA SER A 47 -11.33 0.75 -2.45
C SER A 47 -10.57 1.86 -1.75
N THR A 48 -11.31 2.91 -1.36
CA THR A 48 -10.84 3.92 -0.42
C THR A 48 -11.71 3.80 0.83
N TYR A 49 -11.09 3.46 1.95
CA TYR A 49 -11.78 3.22 3.22
C TYR A 49 -11.61 4.42 4.14
N LEU A 50 -12.73 4.91 4.67
CA LEU A 50 -12.71 5.99 5.66
C LEU A 50 -12.41 5.40 7.04
N ARG A 51 -11.29 5.80 7.64
CA ARG A 51 -10.86 5.33 8.96
C ARG A 51 -11.89 5.64 10.03
N GLN A 52 -12.12 4.70 10.91
CA GLN A 52 -13.05 4.85 12.04
C GLN A 52 -12.29 4.73 13.36
N ASN A 53 -12.06 3.53 13.82
CA ASN A 53 -11.21 3.24 14.98
C ASN A 53 -10.39 1.98 14.68
N VAL A 54 -9.39 1.72 15.52
CA VAL A 54 -8.45 0.62 15.30
C VAL A 54 -9.18 -0.72 15.14
N GLN A 55 -10.15 -1.00 15.98
CA GLN A 55 -10.87 -2.28 15.93
C GLN A 55 -11.68 -2.45 14.64
N LYS A 56 -12.39 -1.42 14.22
CA LYS A 56 -13.16 -1.45 12.97
C LYS A 56 -12.25 -1.49 11.74
N ASP A 57 -11.14 -0.76 11.78
CA ASP A 57 -10.16 -0.75 10.69
C ASP A 57 -9.50 -2.13 10.53
N LEU A 58 -9.14 -2.78 11.63
CA LEU A 58 -8.61 -4.16 11.62
C LEU A 58 -9.63 -5.14 11.05
N THR A 59 -10.89 -5.05 11.46
CA THR A 59 -11.96 -5.89 10.97
C THR A 59 -12.17 -5.72 9.48
N TYR A 60 -12.20 -4.48 9.00
CA TYR A 60 -12.36 -4.18 7.58
C TYR A 60 -11.22 -4.77 6.74
N LEU A 61 -9.97 -4.51 7.14
CA LEU A 61 -8.81 -4.98 6.38
C LEU A 61 -8.70 -6.52 6.40
N SER A 62 -8.90 -7.15 7.54
CA SER A 62 -8.84 -8.61 7.63
C SER A 62 -9.92 -9.27 6.75
N LYS A 63 -11.10 -8.66 6.67
CA LYS A 63 -12.18 -9.14 5.80
C LYS A 63 -11.82 -9.02 4.32
N GLN A 64 -11.23 -7.90 3.91
CA GLN A 64 -10.77 -7.70 2.53
C GLN A 64 -9.68 -8.72 2.16
N ILE A 65 -8.74 -8.94 3.05
CA ILE A 65 -7.64 -9.90 2.86
C ILE A 65 -8.19 -11.31 2.68
N GLN A 66 -9.19 -11.69 3.45
CA GLN A 66 -9.83 -13.00 3.36
C GLN A 66 -10.66 -13.13 2.08
N GLU A 67 -11.52 -12.17 1.78
CA GLU A 67 -12.41 -12.20 0.60
C GLU A 67 -11.65 -12.32 -0.70
N TRP A 68 -10.54 -11.57 -0.85
CA TRP A 68 -9.76 -11.54 -2.07
C TRP A 68 -8.63 -12.56 -2.09
N GLN A 69 -8.54 -13.41 -1.06
CA GLN A 69 -7.49 -14.43 -0.96
C GLN A 69 -6.09 -13.86 -1.14
N ILE A 70 -5.82 -12.78 -0.43
CA ILE A 70 -4.54 -12.07 -0.47
C ILE A 70 -3.44 -12.98 0.09
N CYS A 71 -2.32 -13.07 -0.61
CA CYS A 71 -1.17 -13.87 -0.19
C CYS A 71 -0.05 -13.06 0.46
N SER A 72 -0.06 -11.74 0.29
CA SER A 72 0.93 -10.84 0.88
C SER A 72 0.36 -9.43 0.99
N VAL A 73 0.70 -8.72 2.06
CA VAL A 73 0.26 -7.35 2.32
C VAL A 73 1.47 -6.43 2.33
N ILE A 74 1.34 -5.29 1.67
CA ILE A 74 2.39 -4.26 1.63
C ILE A 74 1.81 -2.94 2.09
N PHE A 75 2.41 -2.36 3.13
CA PHE A 75 2.11 -1.00 3.56
C PHE A 75 3.11 -0.03 2.94
N GLY A 76 2.61 1.02 2.31
CA GLY A 76 3.43 2.17 1.98
C GLY A 76 3.82 2.93 3.25
N LEU A 77 5.11 3.23 3.41
CA LEU A 77 5.59 4.03 4.54
C LEU A 77 5.81 5.48 4.09
N PRO A 78 5.06 6.44 4.67
CA PRO A 78 5.27 7.86 4.41
C PRO A 78 6.51 8.37 5.16
N ILE A 79 7.68 8.13 4.61
CA ILE A 79 8.95 8.52 5.17
C ILE A 79 9.29 9.94 4.71
N HIS A 80 9.89 10.76 5.59
CA HIS A 80 10.39 12.09 5.22
C HIS A 80 11.49 11.99 4.16
N MET A 81 11.67 13.02 3.35
CA MET A 81 12.70 13.08 2.31
C MET A 81 14.12 12.92 2.89
N SER A 82 14.32 13.28 4.17
CA SER A 82 15.55 13.04 4.91
C SER A 82 15.82 11.56 5.23
N GLY A 83 14.82 10.68 5.07
CA GLY A 83 14.89 9.27 5.44
C GLY A 83 14.31 8.95 6.82
N ASP A 84 13.92 9.95 7.59
CA ASP A 84 13.35 9.77 8.92
C ASP A 84 11.88 9.32 8.85
N MET A 85 11.48 8.51 9.85
CA MET A 85 10.10 8.06 9.98
C MET A 85 9.18 9.22 10.34
N SER A 86 8.11 9.43 9.57
CA SER A 86 7.06 10.37 9.91
C SER A 86 6.19 9.83 11.06
N GLY A 87 5.42 10.72 11.70
CA GLY A 87 4.42 10.30 12.68
C GLY A 87 3.41 9.31 12.10
N LEU A 88 3.01 9.52 10.85
CA LEU A 88 2.10 8.62 10.13
C LEU A 88 2.75 7.26 9.86
N ALA A 89 4.04 7.23 9.51
CA ALA A 89 4.78 5.97 9.34
C ALA A 89 4.83 5.16 10.64
N LEU A 90 5.02 5.82 11.78
CA LEU A 90 4.98 5.16 13.08
C LEU A 90 3.59 4.58 13.38
N GLN A 91 2.51 5.26 13.00
CA GLN A 91 1.15 4.73 13.11
C GLN A 91 0.97 3.48 12.25
N VAL A 92 1.49 3.48 11.03
CA VAL A 92 1.44 2.32 10.12
C VAL A 92 2.13 1.11 10.75
N VAL A 93 3.32 1.28 11.29
CA VAL A 93 4.06 0.20 11.95
C VAL A 93 3.28 -0.32 13.16
N GLY A 94 2.74 0.57 13.99
CA GLY A 94 1.93 0.17 15.14
C GLY A 94 0.66 -0.60 14.76
N PHE A 95 -0.02 -0.14 13.72
CA PHE A 95 -1.22 -0.81 13.21
C PHE A 95 -0.89 -2.19 12.61
N SER A 96 0.18 -2.29 11.84
CA SER A 96 0.60 -3.55 11.22
C SER A 96 0.91 -4.63 12.26
N LYS A 97 1.47 -4.25 13.41
CA LYS A 97 1.73 -5.18 14.51
C LYS A 97 0.44 -5.76 15.09
N LYS A 98 -0.65 -5.00 15.06
CA LYS A 98 -1.97 -5.47 15.51
C LYS A 98 -2.66 -6.31 14.45
N LEU A 99 -2.42 -6.03 13.18
CA LEU A 99 -2.99 -6.79 12.05
C LEU A 99 -2.32 -8.15 11.89
N GLU A 100 -1.01 -8.22 12.07
CA GLU A 100 -0.20 -9.41 11.81
C GLU A 100 -0.77 -10.71 12.44
N PRO A 101 -1.09 -10.76 13.75
CA PRO A 101 -1.62 -11.98 14.34
C PRO A 101 -3.01 -12.34 13.81
N ILE A 102 -3.79 -11.38 13.34
CA ILE A 102 -5.14 -11.61 12.81
C ILE A 102 -5.08 -12.29 11.44
N ILE A 103 -4.11 -11.93 10.61
CA ILE A 103 -3.98 -12.44 9.24
C ILE A 103 -2.90 -13.51 9.09
N TYR A 104 -2.25 -13.91 10.18
CA TYR A 104 -1.23 -14.96 10.16
C TYR A 104 -1.75 -16.19 9.39
N PRO A 105 -1.00 -16.84 8.48
CA PRO A 105 0.44 -16.65 8.21
C PRO A 105 0.76 -15.69 7.04
N ILE A 106 -0.16 -14.82 6.64
CA ILE A 106 0.06 -13.89 5.53
C ILE A 106 1.10 -12.86 5.93
N PRO A 107 2.22 -12.72 5.19
CA PRO A 107 3.28 -11.79 5.56
C PRO A 107 2.92 -10.35 5.26
N ILE A 108 3.45 -9.44 6.08
CA ILE A 108 3.33 -7.99 5.91
C ILE A 108 4.72 -7.42 5.62
N TYR A 109 4.79 -6.59 4.60
CA TYR A 109 5.99 -5.88 4.20
C TYR A 109 5.74 -4.38 4.17
N PHE A 110 6.83 -3.61 4.21
CA PHE A 110 6.80 -2.15 4.13
C PHE A 110 7.58 -1.70 2.90
N TYR A 111 7.11 -0.64 2.28
CA TYR A 111 7.72 -0.07 1.10
C TYR A 111 7.79 1.46 1.23
N ASP A 112 8.96 2.03 0.96
CA ASP A 112 9.17 3.47 1.01
C ASP A 112 8.43 4.15 -0.13
N GLU A 113 7.42 4.97 0.20
CA GLU A 113 6.56 5.62 -0.79
C GLU A 113 6.94 7.07 -1.10
N ARG A 114 8.12 7.56 -0.65
CA ARG A 114 8.53 8.96 -0.80
C ARG A 114 8.30 9.53 -2.20
N TRP A 115 8.52 8.74 -3.23
CA TRP A 115 8.47 9.16 -4.63
C TRP A 115 7.17 8.86 -5.34
N THR A 116 6.30 8.01 -4.78
CA THR A 116 5.07 7.56 -5.44
C THR A 116 4.09 8.71 -5.67
N THR A 117 3.81 9.50 -4.65
CA THR A 117 2.91 10.66 -4.75
C THR A 117 3.44 11.71 -5.72
N GLN A 118 4.75 11.98 -5.70
CA GLN A 118 5.38 12.92 -6.63
C GLN A 118 5.26 12.45 -8.09
N ALA A 119 5.46 11.17 -8.35
CA ALA A 119 5.31 10.61 -9.69
C ALA A 119 3.88 10.76 -10.20
N VAL A 120 2.89 10.46 -9.36
CA VAL A 120 1.47 10.64 -9.69
C VAL A 120 1.16 12.11 -9.99
N GLU A 121 1.62 13.03 -9.14
CA GLU A 121 1.41 14.47 -9.33
C GLU A 121 2.01 14.98 -10.64
N ARG A 122 3.22 14.57 -10.98
CA ARG A 122 3.88 14.95 -12.24
C ARG A 122 3.05 14.54 -13.45
N GLN A 123 2.51 13.32 -13.45
CA GLN A 123 1.66 12.85 -14.54
C GLN A 123 0.37 13.65 -14.64
N MET A 124 -0.23 14.00 -13.52
CA MET A 124 -1.46 14.81 -13.51
C MET A 124 -1.23 16.26 -13.91
N ILE A 125 -0.10 16.84 -13.56
CA ILE A 125 0.30 18.18 -14.03
C ILE A 125 0.48 18.15 -15.55
N ALA A 126 1.15 17.14 -16.09
CA ALA A 126 1.30 16.94 -17.51
C ALA A 126 -0.04 16.79 -18.24
N ALA A 127 -1.05 16.23 -17.59
CA ALA A 127 -2.42 16.10 -18.08
C ALA A 127 -3.28 17.36 -17.87
N ASP A 128 -2.70 18.45 -17.33
CA ASP A 128 -3.35 19.74 -17.09
C ASP A 128 -4.59 19.69 -16.18
N LEU A 129 -4.51 18.88 -15.11
CA LEU A 129 -5.59 18.75 -14.14
C LEU A 129 -5.50 19.84 -13.06
N SER A 130 -6.67 20.29 -12.56
CA SER A 130 -6.74 21.23 -11.46
C SER A 130 -6.18 20.66 -10.16
N ARG A 131 -5.76 21.54 -9.24
CA ARG A 131 -5.21 21.14 -7.93
C ARG A 131 -6.17 20.25 -7.14
N LYS A 132 -7.46 20.60 -7.10
CA LYS A 132 -8.50 19.83 -6.41
C LYS A 132 -8.67 18.44 -7.04
N ARG A 133 -8.71 18.38 -8.36
CA ARG A 133 -8.85 17.14 -9.12
C ARG A 133 -7.63 16.24 -8.90
N ARG A 134 -6.42 16.82 -8.91
CA ARG A 134 -5.18 16.08 -8.64
C ARG A 134 -5.20 15.43 -7.26
N ALA A 135 -5.60 16.17 -6.22
CA ALA A 135 -5.68 15.63 -4.86
C ALA A 135 -6.63 14.43 -4.77
N GLN A 136 -7.80 14.52 -5.40
CA GLN A 136 -8.77 13.41 -5.42
C GLN A 136 -8.20 12.17 -6.10
N ILE A 137 -7.48 12.34 -7.20
CA ILE A 137 -6.88 11.23 -7.95
C ILE A 137 -5.71 10.62 -7.17
N VAL A 138 -4.88 11.43 -6.51
CA VAL A 138 -3.79 10.95 -5.65
C VAL A 138 -4.34 10.03 -4.56
N ASP A 139 -5.37 10.48 -3.84
CA ASP A 139 -5.99 9.67 -2.79
C ASP A 139 -6.52 8.33 -3.30
N LYS A 140 -7.05 8.32 -4.52
CA LYS A 140 -7.62 7.11 -5.14
C LYS A 140 -6.57 6.18 -5.73
N LEU A 141 -5.49 6.72 -6.30
CA LEU A 141 -4.53 5.96 -7.09
C LEU A 141 -3.18 5.71 -6.42
N ALA A 142 -2.89 6.36 -5.28
CA ALA A 142 -1.59 6.25 -4.64
C ALA A 142 -1.21 4.79 -4.33
N ALA A 143 -2.12 4.01 -3.76
CA ALA A 143 -1.89 2.60 -3.48
C ALA A 143 -1.66 1.79 -4.77
N CYS A 144 -2.39 2.12 -5.84
CA CYS A 144 -2.28 1.47 -7.13
C CYS A 144 -0.92 1.72 -7.78
N TYR A 145 -0.43 2.97 -7.76
CA TYR A 145 0.90 3.31 -8.27
C TYR A 145 2.02 2.65 -7.47
N LEU A 146 1.90 2.66 -6.15
CA LEU A 146 2.85 1.99 -5.27
C LEU A 146 2.93 0.50 -5.63
N LEU A 147 1.79 -0.16 -5.74
CA LEU A 147 1.75 -1.59 -6.06
C LEU A 147 2.30 -1.88 -7.44
N GLN A 148 1.93 -1.10 -8.47
CA GLN A 148 2.42 -1.32 -9.82
C GLN A 148 3.95 -1.20 -9.89
N GLY A 149 4.53 -0.23 -9.20
CA GLY A 149 5.98 -0.09 -9.09
C GLY A 149 6.65 -1.32 -8.49
N ILE A 150 6.02 -1.92 -7.48
CA ILE A 150 6.50 -3.17 -6.87
C ILE A 150 6.37 -4.33 -7.85
N LEU A 151 5.22 -4.48 -8.51
CA LEU A 151 4.99 -5.56 -9.47
C LEU A 151 6.00 -5.52 -10.62
N ASP A 152 6.30 -4.32 -11.12
CA ASP A 152 7.26 -4.13 -12.21
C ASP A 152 8.70 -4.50 -11.80
N ALA A 153 9.00 -4.48 -10.50
CA ALA A 153 10.30 -4.86 -9.95
C ALA A 153 10.40 -6.35 -9.54
N LEU A 154 9.31 -7.09 -9.58
CA LEU A 154 9.29 -8.52 -9.22
C LEU A 154 9.80 -9.45 -10.39
#